data_10972c15ad5b8797fc0ac9165a6c9c0e
#
_entry.id   10972c15ad5b8797fc0ac9165a6c9c0e
#
_cell.length_a   1.000
_cell.length_b   1.000
_cell.length_c   1.000
_cell.angle_alpha   90.00
_cell.angle_beta   90.00
_cell.angle_gamma   90.00
#
_symmetry.space_group_name_H-M   'P 1'
#
loop_
_entity.id
_entity.type
_entity.pdbx_description
1 polymer ?
#
loop_
_entity_poly.entity_id
_entity_poly.type
_entity_poly.pdbx_seq_one_letter_code
_entity_poly.pdbx_strand_id
1 'polypeptide(L)'
;YAYLKISEGCNNRCTFCIIPSIRGDLVSRPANAVLKEAESLVKAGVKELLVISQDTSAYGVDVKYAESKWKDRMVRAKFYDLCKELGDLGAWVRLHYVYPYPHVDEVVGLMAEGKILPYLDIPFQHASPGVLKAMRRPANQDKVLDRIKKWRGICPDLTIRSSFIVGFPG
;
A
#
# COMPACT_ATOMS: atom_id res chain seq x y z
N TYR A 1 7.19 4.06 17.32
CA TYR A 1 6.33 3.82 16.13
C TYR A 1 4.92 3.44 16.56
N ALA A 2 3.98 3.60 15.64
CA ALA A 2 2.63 3.11 15.79
C ALA A 2 2.10 2.50 14.47
N TYR A 3 1.24 1.50 14.59
CA TYR A 3 0.51 0.96 13.45
C TYR A 3 -0.69 1.84 13.12
N LEU A 4 -0.83 2.19 11.85
CA LEU A 4 -1.98 2.92 11.32
C LEU A 4 -2.72 2.04 10.33
N LYS A 5 -3.81 1.44 10.77
CA LYS A 5 -4.63 0.56 9.94
C LYS A 5 -5.60 1.39 9.11
N ILE A 6 -5.51 1.29 7.79
CA ILE A 6 -6.31 2.10 6.86
C ILE A 6 -7.52 1.37 6.27
N SER A 7 -7.47 0.04 6.22
CA SER A 7 -8.58 -0.82 5.76
C SER A 7 -8.50 -2.21 6.38
N GLU A 8 -9.55 -2.99 6.25
CA GLU A 8 -9.66 -4.39 6.66
C GLU A 8 -10.11 -5.24 5.47
N GLY A 9 -9.75 -6.53 5.44
CA GLY A 9 -10.16 -7.45 4.39
C GLY A 9 -9.42 -7.29 3.07
N CYS A 10 -9.71 -8.16 2.11
CA CYS A 10 -9.02 -8.16 0.82
C CYS A 10 -9.92 -8.77 -0.29
N ASN A 11 -10.04 -8.08 -1.42
CA ASN A 11 -10.80 -8.55 -2.58
C ASN A 11 -10.00 -9.45 -3.52
N ASN A 12 -8.68 -9.58 -3.31
CA ASN A 12 -7.87 -10.53 -4.05
C ASN A 12 -8.25 -11.97 -3.65
N ARG A 13 -8.37 -12.84 -4.63
CA ARG A 13 -8.74 -14.25 -4.45
C ARG A 13 -7.57 -15.14 -4.86
N CYS A 14 -6.36 -14.82 -4.36
CA CYS A 14 -5.17 -15.62 -4.61
C CYS A 14 -5.37 -17.04 -4.08
N THR A 15 -5.02 -18.05 -4.89
CA THR A 15 -5.36 -19.47 -4.60
C THR A 15 -4.71 -20.05 -3.35
N PHE A 16 -3.63 -19.42 -2.87
CA PHE A 16 -2.89 -19.81 -1.66
C PHE A 16 -3.30 -19.03 -0.40
N CYS A 17 -4.26 -18.08 -0.51
CA CYS A 17 -4.52 -17.12 0.53
C CYS A 17 -5.88 -17.35 1.21
N ILE A 18 -5.87 -17.48 2.53
CA ILE A 18 -7.07 -17.64 3.35
C ILE A 18 -7.68 -16.32 3.84
N ILE A 19 -6.99 -15.20 3.66
CA ILE A 19 -7.38 -13.89 4.22
C ILE A 19 -8.82 -13.52 3.90
N PRO A 20 -9.33 -13.62 2.65
CA PRO A 20 -10.72 -13.26 2.37
C PRO A 20 -11.75 -14.06 3.17
N SER A 21 -11.43 -15.31 3.53
CA SER A 21 -12.33 -16.14 4.35
C SER A 21 -12.36 -15.76 5.81
N ILE A 22 -11.26 -15.22 6.36
CA ILE A 22 -11.14 -14.89 7.80
C ILE A 22 -11.32 -13.40 8.09
N ARG A 23 -11.09 -12.52 7.10
CA ARG A 23 -11.17 -11.04 7.25
C ARG A 23 -12.26 -10.39 6.41
N GLY A 24 -12.90 -11.16 5.52
CA GLY A 24 -13.91 -10.64 4.60
C GLY A 24 -13.34 -9.82 3.44
N ASP A 25 -14.24 -9.15 2.76
CA ASP A 25 -13.92 -8.25 1.66
C ASP A 25 -13.30 -6.94 2.15
N LEU A 26 -12.67 -6.20 1.23
CA LEU A 26 -12.07 -4.90 1.53
C LEU A 26 -13.11 -3.92 2.09
N VAL A 27 -12.78 -3.34 3.24
CA VAL A 27 -13.53 -2.26 3.87
C VAL A 27 -12.56 -1.14 4.25
N SER A 28 -12.58 -0.05 3.50
CA SER A 28 -11.72 1.11 3.71
C SER A 28 -12.29 2.06 4.75
N ARG A 29 -11.42 2.58 5.58
CA ARG A 29 -11.78 3.65 6.54
C ARG A 29 -11.87 4.99 5.80
N PRO A 30 -12.76 5.92 6.21
CA PRO A 30 -12.77 7.29 5.67
C PRO A 30 -11.42 7.97 5.86
N ALA A 31 -10.97 8.74 4.84
CA ALA A 31 -9.64 9.38 4.86
C ALA A 31 -9.47 10.31 6.09
N ASN A 32 -10.50 11.08 6.42
CA ASN A 32 -10.44 11.98 7.58
C ASN A 32 -10.30 11.23 8.91
N ALA A 33 -10.90 10.04 9.05
CA ALA A 33 -10.75 9.24 10.27
C ALA A 33 -9.32 8.70 10.42
N VAL A 34 -8.72 8.23 9.32
CA VAL A 34 -7.33 7.78 9.29
C VAL A 34 -6.37 8.94 9.60
N LEU A 35 -6.57 10.09 8.97
CA LEU A 35 -5.71 11.28 9.15
C LEU A 35 -5.83 11.86 10.57
N LYS A 36 -7.03 11.85 11.16
CA LYS A 36 -7.25 12.27 12.55
C LYS A 36 -6.48 11.38 13.54
N GLU A 37 -6.53 10.07 13.35
CA GLU A 37 -5.77 9.12 14.17
C GLU A 37 -4.27 9.33 14.00
N ALA A 38 -3.79 9.43 12.75
CA ALA A 38 -2.38 9.68 12.45
C ALA A 38 -1.88 10.98 13.11
N GLU A 39 -2.63 12.09 12.99
CA GLU A 39 -2.28 13.36 13.63
C GLU A 39 -2.23 13.23 15.16
N SER A 40 -3.17 12.50 15.76
CA SER A 40 -3.18 12.26 17.21
C SER A 40 -1.97 11.46 17.67
N LEU A 41 -1.57 10.44 16.90
CA LEU A 41 -0.37 9.65 17.18
C LEU A 41 0.90 10.50 17.09
N VAL A 42 1.02 11.33 16.07
CA VAL A 42 2.18 12.23 15.90
C VAL A 42 2.23 13.25 17.04
N LYS A 43 1.10 13.86 17.42
CA LYS A 43 1.01 14.76 18.58
C LYS A 43 1.38 14.09 19.91
N ALA A 44 1.10 12.78 20.04
CA ALA A 44 1.53 11.98 21.18
C ALA A 44 3.03 11.59 21.15
N GLY A 45 3.79 12.04 20.15
CA GLY A 45 5.24 11.85 20.05
C GLY A 45 5.67 10.66 19.21
N VAL A 46 4.76 9.99 18.49
CA VAL A 46 5.10 8.91 17.55
C VAL A 46 5.95 9.47 16.41
N LYS A 47 7.10 8.83 16.16
CA LYS A 47 8.07 9.25 15.14
C LYS A 47 7.90 8.51 13.81
N GLU A 48 7.29 7.35 13.82
CA GLU A 48 7.08 6.53 12.61
C GLU A 48 5.67 5.93 12.61
N LEU A 49 4.94 6.15 11.51
CA LEU A 49 3.65 5.56 11.23
C LEU A 49 3.83 4.36 10.28
N LEU A 50 3.50 3.17 10.75
CA LEU A 50 3.49 1.94 9.95
C LEU A 50 2.10 1.77 9.35
N VAL A 51 1.93 2.17 8.09
CA VAL A 51 0.65 2.07 7.37
C VAL A 51 0.41 0.63 6.97
N ILE A 52 -0.68 0.05 7.47
CA ILE A 52 -1.00 -1.37 7.31
C ILE A 52 -2.43 -1.60 6.83
N SER A 53 -2.59 -2.68 6.08
CA SER A 53 -3.85 -3.41 5.80
C SER A 53 -3.49 -4.77 5.17
N GLN A 54 -4.46 -5.55 4.71
CA GLN A 54 -4.21 -6.78 3.96
C GLN A 54 -3.78 -6.51 2.51
N ASP A 55 -4.22 -5.38 1.95
CA ASP A 55 -3.80 -4.82 0.66
C ASP A 55 -3.87 -3.30 0.76
N THR A 56 -2.75 -2.69 1.13
CA THR A 56 -2.66 -1.25 1.40
C THR A 56 -2.91 -0.42 0.14
N SER A 57 -2.48 -0.91 -1.01
CA SER A 57 -2.65 -0.20 -2.28
C SER A 57 -4.07 -0.25 -2.86
N ALA A 58 -4.94 -1.15 -2.35
CA ALA A 58 -6.35 -1.19 -2.73
C ALA A 58 -7.23 -0.19 -1.94
N TYR A 59 -6.64 0.58 -1.03
CA TYR A 59 -7.38 1.52 -0.19
C TYR A 59 -8.30 2.43 -1.00
N GLY A 60 -9.57 2.46 -0.61
CA GLY A 60 -10.61 3.32 -1.17
C GLY A 60 -11.34 2.78 -2.39
N VAL A 61 -10.91 1.66 -2.97
CA VAL A 61 -11.57 1.07 -4.16
C VAL A 61 -13.01 0.68 -3.85
N ASP A 62 -13.27 0.08 -2.70
CA ASP A 62 -14.58 -0.36 -2.22
C ASP A 62 -15.57 0.78 -2.01
N VAL A 63 -15.09 1.93 -1.60
CA VAL A 63 -15.89 3.15 -1.37
C VAL A 63 -15.83 4.11 -2.57
N LYS A 64 -15.36 3.66 -3.74
CA LYS A 64 -15.26 4.47 -4.97
C LYS A 64 -14.54 5.80 -4.76
N TYR A 65 -13.49 5.78 -3.95
CA TYR A 65 -12.69 6.95 -3.59
C TYR A 65 -13.49 8.08 -2.95
N ALA A 66 -14.47 7.74 -2.11
CA ALA A 66 -15.30 8.71 -1.42
C ALA A 66 -14.48 9.79 -0.73
N GLU A 67 -14.99 11.02 -0.79
CA GLU A 67 -14.34 12.16 -0.16
C GLU A 67 -14.79 12.34 1.29
N SER A 68 -13.89 12.87 2.10
CA SER A 68 -14.19 13.28 3.47
C SER A 68 -13.45 14.56 3.83
N LYS A 69 -14.07 15.40 4.67
CA LYS A 69 -13.47 16.67 5.07
C LYS A 69 -12.32 16.44 6.06
N TRP A 70 -11.15 16.96 5.71
CA TRP A 70 -9.97 17.00 6.55
C TRP A 70 -9.43 18.44 6.63
N LYS A 71 -9.48 19.04 7.83
CA LYS A 71 -9.19 20.47 8.02
C LYS A 71 -10.06 21.30 7.05
N ASP A 72 -9.47 22.12 6.21
CA ASP A 72 -10.16 23.06 5.31
C ASP A 72 -10.35 22.51 3.88
N ARG A 73 -10.08 21.22 3.63
CA ARG A 73 -10.15 20.61 2.31
C ARG A 73 -10.84 19.26 2.31
N MET A 74 -11.30 18.84 1.13
CA MET A 74 -11.78 17.48 0.88
C MET A 74 -10.61 16.57 0.50
N VAL A 75 -10.56 15.38 1.07
CA VAL A 75 -9.54 14.35 0.78
C VAL A 75 -10.25 13.07 0.36
N ARG A 76 -9.85 12.53 -0.77
CA ARG A 76 -10.38 11.25 -1.26
C ARG A 76 -9.78 10.09 -0.48
N ALA A 77 -10.60 9.08 -0.23
CA ALA A 77 -10.13 7.77 0.20
C ALA A 77 -9.43 7.08 -0.99
N LYS A 78 -8.27 7.61 -1.42
CA LYS A 78 -7.41 7.09 -2.49
C LYS A 78 -6.00 6.92 -1.94
N PHE A 79 -5.35 5.81 -2.29
CA PHE A 79 -4.03 5.46 -1.76
C PHE A 79 -3.00 6.58 -1.88
N TYR A 80 -2.85 7.17 -3.08
CA TYR A 80 -1.94 8.29 -3.31
C TYR A 80 -2.28 9.52 -2.46
N ASP A 81 -3.57 9.92 -2.45
CA ASP A 81 -4.02 11.12 -1.74
C ASP A 81 -3.78 10.96 -0.23
N LEU A 82 -4.07 9.77 0.32
CA LEU A 82 -3.80 9.47 1.73
C LEU A 82 -2.30 9.51 2.04
N CYS A 83 -1.45 8.90 1.21
CA CYS A 83 0.01 8.93 1.40
C CYS A 83 0.57 10.35 1.40
N LYS A 84 0.08 11.21 0.49
CA LYS A 84 0.46 12.62 0.41
C LYS A 84 0.13 13.36 1.71
N GLU A 85 -1.10 13.21 2.22
CA GLU A 85 -1.54 13.86 3.46
C GLU A 85 -0.79 13.35 4.69
N LEU A 86 -0.53 12.04 4.77
CA LEU A 86 0.25 11.45 5.86
C LEU A 86 1.68 11.99 5.88
N GLY A 87 2.29 12.15 4.70
CA GLY A 87 3.65 12.70 4.56
C GLY A 87 3.80 14.12 5.07
N ASP A 88 2.72 14.89 5.11
CA ASP A 88 2.71 16.28 5.61
C ASP A 88 2.54 16.39 7.15
N LEU A 89 2.42 15.26 7.87
CA LEU A 89 2.24 15.25 9.33
C LEU A 89 3.54 15.37 10.15
N GLY A 90 4.70 15.30 9.49
CA GLY A 90 6.01 15.46 10.15
C GLY A 90 6.52 14.22 10.89
N ALA A 91 6.00 13.04 10.59
CA ALA A 91 6.52 11.75 11.04
C ALA A 91 6.96 10.90 9.86
N TRP A 92 7.83 9.93 10.09
CA TRP A 92 8.15 8.93 9.07
C TRP A 92 6.91 8.09 8.74
N VAL A 93 6.66 7.90 7.46
CA VAL A 93 5.54 7.08 6.97
C VAL A 93 6.10 5.90 6.20
N ARG A 94 5.85 4.69 6.71
CA ARG A 94 6.28 3.43 6.08
C ARG A 94 5.08 2.65 5.57
N LEU A 95 5.14 2.25 4.30
CA LEU A 95 4.07 1.48 3.65
C LEU A 95 4.37 -0.01 3.71
N HIS A 96 3.44 -0.78 4.27
CA HIS A 96 3.49 -2.24 4.32
C HIS A 96 2.42 -2.87 3.45
N TYR A 97 2.65 -4.10 2.98
CA TYR A 97 1.68 -4.94 2.25
C TYR A 97 1.10 -4.26 1.01
N VAL A 98 1.97 -3.64 0.22
CA VAL A 98 1.63 -2.96 -1.03
C VAL A 98 1.49 -4.00 -2.14
N TYR A 99 0.33 -4.08 -2.78
CA TYR A 99 0.15 -4.92 -3.96
C TYR A 99 0.65 -4.17 -5.21
N PRO A 100 1.32 -4.82 -6.18
CA PRO A 100 1.97 -4.14 -7.29
C PRO A 100 1.02 -3.66 -8.39
N TYR A 101 -0.07 -2.96 -8.04
CA TYR A 101 -0.94 -2.30 -9.01
C TYR A 101 -0.21 -1.17 -9.76
N PRO A 102 -0.64 -0.83 -10.98
CA PRO A 102 0.00 0.25 -11.75
C PRO A 102 0.05 1.60 -11.02
N HIS A 103 -0.99 1.96 -10.28
CA HIS A 103 -1.08 3.23 -9.57
C HIS A 103 -0.08 3.38 -8.37
N VAL A 104 0.58 2.30 -7.97
CA VAL A 104 1.68 2.37 -6.99
C VAL A 104 2.86 3.17 -7.54
N ASP A 105 3.02 3.25 -8.86
CA ASP A 105 4.08 4.05 -9.48
C ASP A 105 4.00 5.53 -9.08
N GLU A 106 2.77 6.07 -8.87
CA GLU A 106 2.56 7.47 -8.45
C GLU A 106 3.15 7.75 -7.06
N VAL A 107 3.10 6.76 -6.17
CA VAL A 107 3.55 6.90 -4.77
C VAL A 107 5.08 6.96 -4.67
N VAL A 108 5.80 6.38 -5.63
CA VAL A 108 7.27 6.45 -5.67
C VAL A 108 7.77 7.90 -5.82
N GLY A 109 7.00 8.76 -6.48
CA GLY A 109 7.28 10.20 -6.54
C GLY A 109 7.28 10.85 -5.15
N LEU A 110 6.33 10.50 -4.28
CA LEU A 110 6.28 10.99 -2.91
C LEU A 110 7.47 10.52 -2.05
N MET A 111 8.03 9.34 -2.37
CA MET A 111 9.26 8.85 -1.74
C MET A 111 10.47 9.69 -2.15
N ALA A 112 10.58 10.01 -3.44
CA ALA A 112 11.65 10.87 -3.96
C ALA A 112 11.55 12.31 -3.41
N GLU A 113 10.35 12.79 -3.12
CA GLU A 113 10.09 14.09 -2.47
C GLU A 113 10.36 14.07 -0.95
N GLY A 114 10.66 12.90 -0.37
CA GLY A 114 10.88 12.74 1.07
C GLY A 114 9.60 12.78 1.93
N LYS A 115 8.41 12.74 1.31
CA LYS A 115 7.12 12.74 2.03
C LYS A 115 6.85 11.43 2.74
N ILE A 116 7.24 10.32 2.13
CA ILE A 116 7.16 8.98 2.72
C ILE A 116 8.51 8.29 2.58
N LEU A 117 8.77 7.31 3.43
CA LEU A 117 10.04 6.58 3.41
C LEU A 117 10.25 5.86 2.07
N PRO A 118 11.48 5.86 1.51
CA PRO A 118 11.81 5.18 0.26
C PRO A 118 11.86 3.66 0.48
N TYR A 119 10.73 3.09 0.83
CA TYR A 119 10.57 1.68 1.20
C TYR A 119 9.24 1.13 0.69
N LEU A 120 9.30 0.01 -0.03
CA LEU A 120 8.13 -0.73 -0.48
C LEU A 120 8.21 -2.19 0.00
N ASP A 121 7.20 -2.62 0.76
CA ASP A 121 6.97 -4.02 1.10
C ASP A 121 5.94 -4.60 0.12
N ILE A 122 6.43 -5.25 -0.93
CA ILE A 122 5.63 -5.79 -2.04
C ILE A 122 5.83 -7.30 -2.13
N PRO A 123 4.84 -8.12 -1.77
CA PRO A 123 4.92 -9.56 -1.95
C PRO A 123 4.73 -9.93 -3.43
N PHE A 124 5.81 -10.10 -4.17
CA PHE A 124 5.74 -10.53 -5.58
C PHE A 124 5.29 -11.97 -5.74
N GLN A 125 5.51 -12.81 -4.74
CA GLN A 125 5.12 -14.22 -4.61
C GLN A 125 5.89 -15.17 -5.53
N HIS A 126 6.03 -14.88 -6.81
CA HIS A 126 6.77 -15.70 -7.77
C HIS A 126 7.22 -14.86 -8.97
N ALA A 127 8.13 -15.40 -9.80
CA ALA A 127 8.59 -14.75 -11.03
C ALA A 127 8.11 -15.44 -12.32
N SER A 128 7.69 -16.72 -12.26
CA SER A 128 7.17 -17.45 -13.41
C SER A 128 5.75 -16.99 -13.75
N PRO A 129 5.45 -16.55 -15.00
CA PRO A 129 4.11 -16.15 -15.41
C PRO A 129 3.07 -17.28 -15.26
N GLY A 130 3.44 -18.52 -15.54
CA GLY A 130 2.56 -19.68 -15.38
C GLY A 130 2.13 -19.90 -13.93
N VAL A 131 3.08 -19.83 -13.00
CA VAL A 131 2.80 -19.95 -11.56
C VAL A 131 1.99 -18.77 -11.05
N LEU A 132 2.31 -17.54 -11.46
CA LEU A 132 1.52 -16.36 -11.10
C LEU A 132 0.07 -16.46 -11.60
N LYS A 133 -0.15 -16.97 -12.80
CA LYS A 133 -1.50 -17.23 -13.32
C LYS A 133 -2.22 -18.28 -12.47
N ALA A 134 -1.56 -19.37 -12.10
CA ALA A 134 -2.12 -20.39 -11.20
C ALA A 134 -2.41 -19.84 -9.81
N MET A 135 -1.61 -18.90 -9.32
CA MET A 135 -1.83 -18.15 -8.08
C MET A 135 -2.98 -17.14 -8.15
N ARG A 136 -3.56 -16.89 -9.32
CA ARG A 136 -4.56 -15.85 -9.58
C ARG A 136 -4.07 -14.46 -9.14
N ARG A 137 -2.85 -14.14 -9.56
CA ARG A 137 -2.28 -12.79 -9.30
C ARG A 137 -2.72 -11.84 -10.42
N PRO A 138 -3.58 -10.83 -10.14
CA PRO A 138 -4.13 -9.94 -11.17
C PRO A 138 -3.15 -8.89 -11.68
N ALA A 139 -2.09 -8.57 -10.96
CA ALA A 139 -1.09 -7.62 -11.42
C ALA A 139 -0.24 -8.21 -12.55
N ASN A 140 0.04 -7.40 -13.58
CA ASN A 140 0.96 -7.76 -14.64
C ASN A 140 2.39 -7.80 -14.09
N GLN A 141 2.91 -8.99 -13.86
CA GLN A 141 4.23 -9.18 -13.26
C GLN A 141 5.33 -9.49 -14.28
N ASP A 142 4.98 -9.63 -15.56
CA ASP A 142 5.95 -9.95 -16.62
C ASP A 142 7.06 -8.91 -16.77
N LYS A 143 6.82 -7.70 -16.26
CA LYS A 143 7.75 -6.56 -16.34
C LYS A 143 8.21 -6.04 -14.97
N VAL A 144 8.20 -6.90 -13.94
CA VAL A 144 8.55 -6.48 -12.56
C VAL A 144 9.95 -5.87 -12.48
N LEU A 145 10.95 -6.49 -13.11
CA LEU A 145 12.32 -5.99 -13.08
C LEU A 145 12.43 -4.61 -13.76
N ASP A 146 11.77 -4.41 -14.90
CA ASP A 146 11.78 -3.11 -15.59
C ASP A 146 11.07 -2.04 -14.76
N ARG A 147 10.00 -2.44 -14.08
CA ARG A 147 9.28 -1.55 -13.17
C ARG A 147 10.13 -1.14 -11.96
N ILE A 148 10.86 -2.08 -11.37
CA ILE A 148 11.81 -1.79 -10.28
C ILE A 148 12.92 -0.86 -10.75
N LYS A 149 13.47 -1.06 -11.95
CA LYS A 149 14.46 -0.15 -12.56
C LYS A 149 13.89 1.26 -12.72
N LYS A 150 12.66 1.37 -13.25
CA LYS A 150 11.94 2.64 -13.39
C LYS A 150 11.77 3.33 -12.03
N TRP A 151 11.33 2.61 -11.01
CA TRP A 151 11.16 3.16 -9.66
C TRP A 151 12.48 3.67 -9.08
N ARG A 152 13.58 2.92 -9.25
CA ARG A 152 14.91 3.34 -8.81
C ARG A 152 15.47 4.50 -9.64
N GLY A 153 15.02 4.69 -10.87
CA GLY A 153 15.29 5.89 -11.66
C GLY A 153 14.61 7.14 -11.09
N ILE A 154 13.45 6.99 -10.47
CA ILE A 154 12.70 8.08 -9.81
C ILE A 154 13.22 8.30 -8.38
N CYS A 155 13.42 7.23 -7.62
CA CYS A 155 13.87 7.23 -6.24
C CYS A 155 15.06 6.25 -6.08
N PRO A 156 16.31 6.71 -6.24
CA PRO A 156 17.50 5.85 -6.20
C PRO A 156 17.67 5.08 -4.89
N ASP A 157 17.27 5.66 -3.77
CA ASP A 157 17.37 5.09 -2.43
C ASP A 157 16.27 4.07 -2.11
N LEU A 158 15.40 3.77 -3.08
CA LEU A 158 14.27 2.86 -2.87
C LEU A 158 14.72 1.46 -2.45
N THR A 159 14.35 1.08 -1.25
CA THR A 159 14.49 -0.27 -0.70
C THR A 159 13.21 -1.06 -0.96
N ILE A 160 13.34 -2.28 -1.48
CA ILE A 160 12.21 -3.18 -1.72
C ILE A 160 12.39 -4.43 -0.86
N ARG A 161 11.39 -4.68 -0.01
CA ARG A 161 11.21 -5.96 0.66
C ARG A 161 10.18 -6.77 -0.11
N SER A 162 10.42 -8.07 -0.29
CA SER A 162 9.47 -8.95 -0.96
C SER A 162 9.40 -10.32 -0.30
N SER A 163 8.27 -10.99 -0.47
CA SER A 163 8.08 -12.40 -0.13
C SER A 163 7.89 -13.21 -1.41
N PHE A 164 8.47 -14.42 -1.43
CA PHE A 164 8.34 -15.37 -2.51
C PHE A 164 7.89 -16.71 -1.95
N ILE A 165 7.03 -17.41 -2.71
CA ILE A 165 6.56 -18.76 -2.42
C ILE A 165 7.32 -19.72 -3.35
N VAL A 166 7.97 -20.72 -2.79
CA VAL A 166 8.61 -21.82 -3.52
C VAL A 166 7.79 -23.11 -3.35
N GLY A 167 7.88 -24.02 -4.31
CA GLY A 167 7.14 -25.28 -4.28
C GLY A 167 5.62 -25.14 -4.50
N PHE A 168 5.18 -24.04 -5.11
CA PHE A 168 3.77 -23.92 -5.51
C PHE A 168 3.43 -24.93 -6.59
N PRO A 169 2.28 -25.66 -6.53
CA PRO A 169 1.89 -26.67 -7.53
C PRO A 169 1.74 -26.08 -8.94
N GLY A 170 2.29 -26.78 -9.93
CA GLY A 170 2.22 -26.41 -11.35
C GLY A 170 3.54 -26.06 -12.00
#